data_f3ec4c28039bb944421199a09a12602a
#
_entry.id   f3ec4c28039bb944421199a09a12602a
#
_cell.length_a   1.000
_cell.length_b   1.000
_cell.length_c   1.000
_cell.angle_alpha   90.00
_cell.angle_beta   90.00
_cell.angle_gamma   90.00
#
_symmetry.space_group_name_H-M   'P 1'
#
loop_
_entity.id
_entity.type
_entity.pdbx_description
1 polymer ?
#
loop_
_entity_poly.entity_id
_entity_poly.type
_entity_poly.pdbx_seq_one_letter_code
_entity_poly.pdbx_strand_id
1 'polypeptide(L)'
;MDIATLIGMIVGFALVGAAITLGGSVMAFVDGPSILIVIGGTFAITTVSFSLGEVIKGQGLMLKAVFNKASDPAAAALQVLELADLARKNGVLGMQESLKNLDDSPFLQKGLSMVVDGTPGDDVEKVMRQEIRGMAARHENGVGILQRAATVAPAMGLIGTLVGLVQMLGNLDDPDAIGPSMAVALLTTLYGAMLANMVFSPMAGKLERNSKEETLLMNVFTLGAGSIGRQENPRRLEILLNALLPPAKRIQFFD
;
A
#
# COMPACT_ATOMS: atom_id res chain seq x y z
N MET A 1 -7.74 8.60 5.66
CA MET A 1 -6.36 9.13 5.53
C MET A 1 -5.58 8.70 6.76
N ASP A 2 -4.42 8.11 6.56
CA ASP A 2 -3.49 7.89 7.68
C ASP A 2 -2.69 9.19 7.88
N ILE A 3 -3.20 10.00 8.81
CA ILE A 3 -2.64 11.32 9.16
C ILE A 3 -1.17 11.20 9.58
N ALA A 4 -0.80 10.12 10.25
CA ALA A 4 0.57 9.88 10.72
C ALA A 4 1.57 9.75 9.56
N THR A 5 1.20 9.06 8.47
CA THR A 5 2.06 8.91 7.29
C THR A 5 2.28 10.25 6.59
N LEU A 6 1.20 11.03 6.43
CA LEU A 6 1.28 12.34 5.79
C LEU A 6 2.12 13.32 6.61
N ILE A 7 1.85 13.41 7.93
CA ILE A 7 2.61 14.27 8.84
C ILE A 7 4.09 13.85 8.86
N GLY A 8 4.38 12.55 9.01
CA GLY A 8 5.76 12.06 9.04
C GLY A 8 6.54 12.42 7.78
N MET A 9 5.91 12.28 6.60
CA MET A 9 6.54 12.63 5.33
C MET A 9 6.77 14.16 5.22
N ILE A 10 5.73 14.96 5.53
CA ILE A 10 5.84 16.43 5.49
C ILE A 10 6.91 16.92 6.46
N VAL A 11 6.92 16.44 7.70
CA VAL A 11 7.90 16.83 8.72
C VAL A 11 9.30 16.42 8.28
N GLY A 12 9.49 15.20 7.75
CA GLY A 12 10.77 14.75 7.24
C GLY A 12 11.32 15.67 6.13
N PHE A 13 10.52 16.01 5.14
CA PHE A 13 10.92 16.94 4.08
C PHE A 13 11.11 18.37 4.61
N ALA A 14 10.28 18.83 5.53
CA ALA A 14 10.41 20.15 6.14
C ALA A 14 11.70 20.30 6.94
N LEU A 15 12.13 19.27 7.67
CA LEU A 15 13.40 19.30 8.42
C LEU A 15 14.61 19.38 7.49
N VAL A 16 14.62 18.59 6.41
CA VAL A 16 15.70 18.65 5.41
C VAL A 16 15.68 20.00 4.70
N GLY A 17 14.50 20.50 4.29
CA GLY A 17 14.35 21.81 3.67
C GLY A 17 14.78 22.96 4.59
N ALA A 18 14.44 22.89 5.88
CA ALA A 18 14.89 23.87 6.88
C ALA A 18 16.42 23.87 7.04
N ALA A 19 17.04 22.68 7.10
CA ALA A 19 18.49 22.56 7.16
C ALA A 19 19.18 23.19 5.93
N ILE A 20 18.61 22.96 4.74
CA ILE A 20 19.10 23.55 3.48
C ILE A 20 19.00 25.10 3.51
N THR A 21 17.82 25.62 3.93
CA THR A 21 17.59 27.08 3.96
C THR A 21 18.43 27.78 5.01
N LEU A 22 18.69 27.16 6.15
CA LEU A 22 19.58 27.70 7.19
C LEU A 22 21.05 27.65 6.77
N GLY A 23 21.42 26.69 5.90
CA GLY A 23 22.81 26.54 5.42
C GLY A 23 23.16 27.41 4.22
N GLY A 24 22.20 28.06 3.55
CA GLY A 24 22.48 28.92 2.40
C GLY A 24 21.41 28.93 1.31
N SER A 25 21.84 29.00 0.04
CA SER A 25 20.95 29.10 -1.11
C SER A 25 20.28 27.74 -1.45
N VAL A 26 18.97 27.71 -1.48
CA VAL A 26 18.20 26.54 -1.94
C VAL A 26 18.51 26.16 -3.39
N MET A 27 18.84 27.16 -4.24
CA MET A 27 19.20 26.93 -5.64
C MET A 27 20.48 26.10 -5.81
N ALA A 28 21.40 26.14 -4.82
CA ALA A 28 22.59 25.29 -4.84
C ALA A 28 22.27 23.78 -4.71
N PHE A 29 21.05 23.44 -4.24
CA PHE A 29 20.57 22.07 -4.12
C PHE A 29 19.66 21.65 -5.29
N VAL A 30 19.61 22.43 -6.38
CA VAL A 30 18.83 22.08 -7.58
C VAL A 30 19.77 21.99 -8.76
N ASP A 31 20.04 20.76 -9.21
CA ASP A 31 20.93 20.47 -10.32
C ASP A 31 20.26 19.55 -11.35
N GLY A 32 20.16 20.03 -12.61
CA GLY A 32 19.48 19.33 -13.68
C GLY A 32 20.09 17.95 -14.01
N PRO A 33 21.40 17.86 -14.26
CA PRO A 33 22.11 16.59 -14.45
C PRO A 33 21.85 15.57 -13.35
N SER A 34 21.93 15.98 -12.09
CA SER A 34 21.70 15.12 -10.92
C SER A 34 20.26 14.58 -10.89
N ILE A 35 19.27 15.43 -11.17
CA ILE A 35 17.86 15.04 -11.27
C ILE A 35 17.67 14.01 -12.38
N LEU A 36 18.26 14.24 -13.55
CA LEU A 36 18.15 13.34 -14.70
C LEU A 36 18.74 11.97 -14.37
N ILE A 37 19.95 11.92 -13.79
CA ILE A 37 20.62 10.67 -13.44
C ILE A 37 19.79 9.89 -12.41
N VAL A 38 19.37 10.53 -11.32
CA VAL A 38 18.75 9.82 -10.21
C VAL A 38 17.28 9.52 -10.50
N ILE A 39 16.48 10.52 -10.83
CA ILE A 39 15.02 10.31 -11.07
C ILE A 39 14.81 9.57 -12.38
N GLY A 40 15.40 10.05 -13.46
CA GLY A 40 15.30 9.41 -14.78
C GLY A 40 15.87 8.00 -14.78
N GLY A 41 17.05 7.80 -14.21
CA GLY A 41 17.70 6.50 -14.09
C GLY A 41 16.91 5.53 -13.22
N THR A 42 16.40 5.97 -12.07
CA THR A 42 15.56 5.12 -11.19
C THR A 42 14.31 4.66 -11.93
N PHE A 43 13.63 5.57 -12.61
CA PHE A 43 12.44 5.22 -13.40
C PHE A 43 12.80 4.24 -14.54
N ALA A 44 13.83 4.53 -15.33
CA ALA A 44 14.27 3.69 -16.44
C ALA A 44 14.64 2.27 -15.99
N ILE A 45 15.45 2.14 -14.95
CA ILE A 45 15.89 0.82 -14.45
C ILE A 45 14.73 0.06 -13.76
N THR A 46 13.82 0.76 -13.11
CA THR A 46 12.61 0.12 -12.55
C THR A 46 11.73 -0.45 -13.66
N THR A 47 11.59 0.23 -14.80
CA THR A 47 10.83 -0.26 -15.96
C THR A 47 11.49 -1.45 -16.67
N VAL A 48 12.77 -1.70 -16.49
CA VAL A 48 13.43 -2.93 -16.97
C VAL A 48 12.93 -4.16 -16.19
N SER A 49 12.61 -3.99 -14.92
CA SER A 49 12.16 -5.09 -14.05
C SER A 49 10.63 -5.30 -14.11
N PHE A 50 9.86 -4.29 -14.49
CA PHE A 50 8.40 -4.29 -14.56
C PHE A 50 7.96 -3.63 -15.86
N SER A 51 6.80 -4.03 -16.39
CA SER A 51 6.26 -3.39 -17.59
C SER A 51 5.97 -1.89 -17.35
N LEU A 52 6.11 -1.06 -18.39
CA LEU A 52 5.83 0.38 -18.31
C LEU A 52 4.42 0.67 -17.76
N GLY A 53 3.43 -0.15 -18.16
CA GLY A 53 2.06 -0.03 -17.67
C GLY A 53 1.91 -0.34 -16.17
N GLU A 54 2.69 -1.26 -15.62
CA GLU A 54 2.70 -1.58 -14.20
C GLU A 54 3.35 -0.46 -13.38
N VAL A 55 4.46 0.09 -13.86
CA VAL A 55 5.15 1.21 -13.20
C VAL A 55 4.26 2.45 -13.13
N ILE A 56 3.55 2.79 -14.22
CA ILE A 56 2.61 3.93 -14.24
C ILE A 56 1.43 3.67 -13.29
N LYS A 57 0.86 2.46 -13.31
CA LYS A 57 -0.22 2.07 -12.38
C LYS A 57 0.26 2.05 -10.92
N GLY A 58 1.52 1.67 -10.68
CA GLY A 58 2.15 1.70 -9.35
C GLY A 58 2.11 3.10 -8.71
N GLN A 59 2.26 4.16 -9.52
CA GLN A 59 2.12 5.55 -9.01
C GLN A 59 0.68 5.83 -8.50
N GLY A 60 -0.33 5.30 -9.16
CA GLY A 60 -1.72 5.40 -8.70
C GLY A 60 -1.97 4.62 -7.39
N LEU A 61 -1.27 3.50 -7.18
CA LEU A 61 -1.31 2.74 -5.93
C LEU A 61 -0.65 3.49 -4.77
N MET A 62 0.41 4.28 -5.03
CA MET A 62 1.02 5.16 -4.02
C MET A 62 -0.01 6.16 -3.47
N LEU A 63 -0.76 6.83 -4.34
CA LEU A 63 -1.81 7.76 -3.92
C LEU A 63 -2.89 7.04 -3.10
N LYS A 64 -3.35 5.87 -3.54
CA LYS A 64 -4.33 5.07 -2.79
C LYS A 64 -3.80 4.64 -1.41
N ALA A 65 -2.52 4.30 -1.28
CA ALA A 65 -1.94 3.91 0.01
C ALA A 65 -2.01 5.03 1.05
N VAL A 66 -1.89 6.30 0.62
CA VAL A 66 -2.00 7.48 1.51
C VAL A 66 -3.45 7.78 1.86
N PHE A 67 -4.39 7.64 0.91
CA PHE A 67 -5.76 8.11 1.07
C PHE A 67 -6.74 7.02 1.54
N ASN A 68 -6.37 5.74 1.53
CA ASN A 68 -7.27 4.67 1.93
C ASN A 68 -7.49 4.67 3.46
N LYS A 69 -8.76 4.63 3.87
CA LYS A 69 -9.15 4.48 5.28
C LYS A 69 -9.34 2.99 5.54
N ALA A 70 -8.52 2.40 6.39
CA ALA A 70 -8.74 1.03 6.83
C ALA A 70 -10.06 0.95 7.60
N SER A 71 -10.97 0.07 7.17
CA SER A 71 -12.17 -0.27 7.94
C SER A 71 -11.77 -1.10 9.15
N ASP A 72 -12.49 -0.95 10.27
CA ASP A 72 -12.19 -1.71 11.47
C ASP A 72 -12.65 -3.18 11.33
N PRO A 73 -11.73 -4.17 11.41
CA PRO A 73 -12.12 -5.58 11.31
C PRO A 73 -13.06 -6.05 12.43
N ALA A 74 -13.04 -5.39 13.61
CA ALA A 74 -13.98 -5.71 14.69
C ALA A 74 -15.41 -5.28 14.33
N ALA A 75 -15.58 -4.08 13.79
CA ALA A 75 -16.87 -3.60 13.31
C ALA A 75 -17.41 -4.47 12.18
N ALA A 76 -16.55 -4.90 11.26
CA ALA A 76 -16.90 -5.83 10.19
C ALA A 76 -17.33 -7.20 10.71
N ALA A 77 -16.67 -7.72 11.74
CA ALA A 77 -17.01 -8.98 12.36
C ALA A 77 -18.37 -8.91 13.09
N LEU A 78 -18.68 -7.80 13.78
CA LEU A 78 -20.00 -7.56 14.38
C LEU A 78 -21.09 -7.50 13.31
N GLN A 79 -20.87 -6.75 12.23
CA GLN A 79 -21.79 -6.67 11.10
C GLN A 79 -22.10 -8.06 10.50
N VAL A 80 -21.09 -8.89 10.35
CA VAL A 80 -21.24 -10.26 9.83
C VAL A 80 -22.03 -11.14 10.81
N LEU A 81 -21.82 -11.01 12.12
CA LEU A 81 -22.59 -11.75 13.13
C LEU A 81 -24.05 -11.34 13.18
N GLU A 82 -24.34 -10.05 13.06
CA GLU A 82 -25.72 -9.54 12.95
C GLU A 82 -26.43 -10.13 11.73
N LEU A 83 -25.73 -10.17 10.58
CA LEU A 83 -26.28 -10.77 9.35
C LEU A 83 -26.47 -12.29 9.49
N ALA A 84 -25.56 -12.98 10.17
CA ALA A 84 -25.68 -14.41 10.42
C ALA A 84 -26.86 -14.75 11.36
N ASP A 85 -27.09 -13.93 12.38
CA ASP A 85 -28.25 -14.07 13.29
C ASP A 85 -29.57 -13.78 12.56
N LEU A 86 -29.57 -12.75 11.71
CA LEU A 86 -30.72 -12.43 10.86
C LEU A 86 -31.06 -13.56 9.88
N ALA A 87 -30.03 -14.12 9.21
CA ALA A 87 -30.19 -15.26 8.30
C ALA A 87 -30.74 -16.50 9.01
N ARG A 88 -30.32 -16.72 10.25
CA ARG A 88 -30.81 -17.83 11.06
C ARG A 88 -32.28 -17.67 11.46
N LYS A 89 -32.74 -16.44 11.76
CA LYS A 89 -34.10 -16.13 12.19
C LYS A 89 -35.08 -16.09 11.02
N ASN A 90 -34.71 -15.46 9.92
CA ASN A 90 -35.60 -15.13 8.81
C ASN A 90 -35.33 -15.97 7.54
N GLY A 91 -34.34 -16.86 7.60
CA GLY A 91 -33.82 -17.57 6.43
C GLY A 91 -32.94 -16.68 5.55
N VAL A 92 -32.19 -17.32 4.63
CA VAL A 92 -31.23 -16.63 3.74
C VAL A 92 -31.97 -15.66 2.80
N LEU A 93 -33.18 -15.99 2.34
CA LEU A 93 -33.97 -15.10 1.47
C LEU A 93 -34.42 -13.82 2.20
N GLY A 94 -34.63 -13.88 3.52
CA GLY A 94 -34.96 -12.70 4.33
C GLY A 94 -33.84 -11.66 4.41
N MET A 95 -32.63 -11.99 3.98
CA MET A 95 -31.49 -11.05 3.93
C MET A 95 -31.51 -10.13 2.70
N GLN A 96 -32.40 -10.38 1.72
CA GLN A 96 -32.39 -9.65 0.43
C GLN A 96 -32.59 -8.13 0.59
N GLU A 97 -33.33 -7.70 1.60
CA GLU A 97 -33.46 -6.28 1.95
C GLU A 97 -32.19 -5.72 2.59
N SER A 98 -31.52 -6.49 3.43
CA SER A 98 -30.28 -6.09 4.11
C SER A 98 -29.11 -5.94 3.14
N LEU A 99 -29.11 -6.66 2.01
CA LEU A 99 -28.08 -6.53 0.97
C LEU A 99 -28.06 -5.13 0.33
N LYS A 100 -29.21 -4.47 0.25
CA LYS A 100 -29.31 -3.10 -0.31
C LYS A 100 -28.64 -2.04 0.57
N ASN A 101 -28.43 -2.35 1.84
CA ASN A 101 -27.80 -1.46 2.81
C ASN A 101 -26.30 -1.72 2.99
N LEU A 102 -25.70 -2.61 2.16
CA LEU A 102 -24.27 -2.97 2.20
C LEU A 102 -23.44 -2.23 1.14
N ASP A 103 -23.88 -1.05 0.70
CA ASP A 103 -23.18 -0.25 -0.33
C ASP A 103 -21.73 0.08 0.04
N ASP A 104 -21.43 0.18 1.34
CA ASP A 104 -20.09 0.43 1.86
C ASP A 104 -19.17 -0.82 1.83
N SER A 105 -19.71 -2.01 1.55
CA SER A 105 -18.98 -3.28 1.57
C SER A 105 -19.32 -4.17 0.35
N PRO A 106 -18.92 -3.76 -0.87
CA PRO A 106 -19.30 -4.46 -2.10
C PRO A 106 -18.78 -5.91 -2.17
N PHE A 107 -17.66 -6.21 -1.52
CA PHE A 107 -17.13 -7.57 -1.43
C PHE A 107 -18.01 -8.48 -0.57
N LEU A 108 -18.50 -8.01 0.58
CA LEU A 108 -19.46 -8.75 1.41
C LEU A 108 -20.80 -8.90 0.69
N GLN A 109 -21.29 -7.83 0.10
CA GLN A 109 -22.53 -7.83 -0.68
C GLN A 109 -22.49 -8.88 -1.78
N LYS A 110 -21.40 -8.98 -2.54
CA LYS A 110 -21.20 -10.01 -3.57
C LYS A 110 -21.27 -11.42 -3.01
N GLY A 111 -20.56 -11.70 -1.89
CA GLY A 111 -20.56 -13.01 -1.25
C GLY A 111 -21.96 -13.41 -0.78
N LEU A 112 -22.67 -12.49 -0.12
CA LEU A 112 -24.04 -12.74 0.36
C LEU A 112 -25.07 -12.86 -0.78
N SER A 113 -24.89 -12.11 -1.88
CA SER A 113 -25.75 -12.30 -3.06
C SER A 113 -25.64 -13.70 -3.62
N MET A 114 -24.42 -14.27 -3.71
CA MET A 114 -24.23 -15.66 -4.14
C MET A 114 -24.94 -16.65 -3.20
N VAL A 115 -24.92 -16.38 -1.88
CA VAL A 115 -25.64 -17.21 -0.90
C VAL A 115 -27.16 -17.13 -1.11
N VAL A 116 -27.71 -15.93 -1.32
CA VAL A 116 -29.15 -15.71 -1.61
C VAL A 116 -29.57 -16.37 -2.92
N ASP A 117 -28.68 -16.39 -3.93
CA ASP A 117 -28.88 -17.08 -5.21
C ASP A 117 -28.77 -18.61 -5.11
N GLY A 118 -28.53 -19.14 -3.90
CA GLY A 118 -28.51 -20.58 -3.63
C GLY A 118 -27.14 -21.25 -3.86
N THR A 119 -26.06 -20.48 -4.01
CA THR A 119 -24.71 -21.06 -4.11
C THR A 119 -24.31 -21.68 -2.78
N PRO A 120 -23.79 -22.95 -2.75
CA PRO A 120 -23.30 -23.57 -1.52
C PRO A 120 -22.22 -22.74 -0.82
N GLY A 121 -22.27 -22.65 0.52
CA GLY A 121 -21.37 -21.82 1.30
C GLY A 121 -19.87 -22.09 1.06
N ASP A 122 -19.51 -23.36 0.78
CA ASP A 122 -18.14 -23.75 0.47
C ASP A 122 -17.66 -23.20 -0.89
N ASP A 123 -18.56 -23.12 -1.87
CA ASP A 123 -18.23 -22.56 -3.19
C ASP A 123 -18.17 -21.03 -3.15
N VAL A 124 -19.05 -20.38 -2.36
CA VAL A 124 -18.95 -18.94 -2.05
C VAL A 124 -17.59 -18.64 -1.45
N GLU A 125 -17.18 -19.41 -0.44
CA GLU A 125 -15.89 -19.22 0.23
C GLU A 125 -14.71 -19.41 -0.74
N LYS A 126 -14.75 -20.39 -1.64
CA LYS A 126 -13.72 -20.61 -2.69
C LYS A 126 -13.62 -19.41 -3.63
N VAL A 127 -14.74 -18.90 -4.13
CA VAL A 127 -14.76 -17.75 -5.04
C VAL A 127 -14.22 -16.50 -4.35
N MET A 128 -14.68 -16.22 -3.12
CA MET A 128 -14.22 -15.07 -2.35
C MET A 128 -12.72 -15.17 -2.02
N ARG A 129 -12.22 -16.35 -1.64
CA ARG A 129 -10.77 -16.59 -1.42
C ARG A 129 -9.95 -16.38 -2.69
N GLN A 130 -10.47 -16.76 -3.87
CA GLN A 130 -9.78 -16.52 -5.13
C GLN A 130 -9.68 -15.02 -5.44
N GLU A 131 -10.71 -14.25 -5.13
CA GLU A 131 -10.70 -12.79 -5.29
C GLU A 131 -9.68 -12.12 -4.35
N ILE A 132 -9.60 -12.56 -3.09
CA ILE A 132 -8.58 -12.11 -2.12
C ILE A 132 -7.17 -12.38 -2.66
N ARG A 133 -6.91 -13.60 -3.19
CA ARG A 133 -5.61 -13.94 -3.77
C ARG A 133 -5.26 -13.03 -4.95
N GLY A 134 -6.22 -12.78 -5.84
CA GLY A 134 -6.03 -11.88 -6.98
C GLY A 134 -5.77 -10.42 -6.56
N MET A 135 -6.45 -9.94 -5.51
CA MET A 135 -6.20 -8.62 -4.94
C MET A 135 -4.81 -8.55 -4.30
N ALA A 136 -4.47 -9.51 -3.43
CA ALA A 136 -3.19 -9.56 -2.74
C ALA A 136 -2.00 -9.60 -3.71
N ALA A 137 -2.09 -10.41 -4.78
CA ALA A 137 -1.06 -10.48 -5.82
C ALA A 137 -0.88 -9.12 -6.55
N ARG A 138 -1.96 -8.40 -6.84
CA ARG A 138 -1.85 -7.05 -7.43
C ARG A 138 -1.20 -6.05 -6.47
N HIS A 139 -1.50 -6.13 -5.18
CA HIS A 139 -0.88 -5.26 -4.18
C HIS A 139 0.61 -5.61 -3.98
N GLU A 140 0.95 -6.89 -3.95
CA GLU A 140 2.34 -7.37 -3.86
C GLU A 140 3.19 -6.88 -5.03
N ASN A 141 2.66 -6.94 -6.26
CA ASN A 141 3.33 -6.36 -7.44
C ASN A 141 3.57 -4.85 -7.26
N GLY A 142 2.58 -4.11 -6.75
CA GLY A 142 2.73 -2.68 -6.46
C GLY A 142 3.80 -2.39 -5.40
N VAL A 143 3.83 -3.17 -4.32
CA VAL A 143 4.88 -3.10 -3.29
C VAL A 143 6.24 -3.41 -3.89
N GLY A 144 6.34 -4.46 -4.74
CA GLY A 144 7.58 -4.85 -5.41
C GLY A 144 8.17 -3.74 -6.29
N ILE A 145 7.33 -3.00 -7.03
CA ILE A 145 7.76 -1.84 -7.84
C ILE A 145 8.39 -0.77 -6.94
N LEU A 146 7.74 -0.42 -5.83
CA LEU A 146 8.25 0.60 -4.90
C LEU A 146 9.54 0.17 -4.20
N GLN A 147 9.64 -1.09 -3.79
CA GLN A 147 10.84 -1.66 -3.20
C GLN A 147 12.00 -1.69 -4.21
N ARG A 148 11.71 -2.02 -5.47
CA ARG A 148 12.71 -1.96 -6.54
C ARG A 148 13.20 -0.53 -6.74
N ALA A 149 12.32 0.44 -6.82
CA ALA A 149 12.69 1.85 -6.94
C ALA A 149 13.51 2.33 -5.73
N ALA A 150 13.14 1.92 -4.50
CA ALA A 150 13.89 2.22 -3.28
C ALA A 150 15.31 1.65 -3.30
N THR A 151 15.51 0.48 -3.91
CA THR A 151 16.83 -0.14 -4.06
C THR A 151 17.66 0.52 -5.16
N VAL A 152 17.02 0.90 -6.27
CA VAL A 152 17.70 1.47 -7.44
C VAL A 152 18.10 2.93 -7.22
N ALA A 153 17.28 3.73 -6.53
CA ALA A 153 17.54 5.16 -6.36
C ALA A 153 18.91 5.47 -5.72
N PRO A 154 19.35 4.82 -4.62
CA PRO A 154 20.70 5.05 -4.09
C PRO A 154 21.80 4.54 -5.03
N ALA A 155 21.56 3.45 -5.78
CA ALA A 155 22.52 2.96 -6.75
C ALA A 155 22.73 3.96 -7.89
N MET A 156 21.65 4.60 -8.38
CA MET A 156 21.75 5.71 -9.35
C MET A 156 22.44 6.92 -8.75
N GLY A 157 22.24 7.20 -7.45
CA GLY A 157 23.00 8.21 -6.73
C GLY A 157 24.50 7.92 -6.74
N LEU A 158 24.90 6.69 -6.45
CA LEU A 158 26.31 6.28 -6.50
C LEU A 158 26.90 6.38 -7.92
N ILE A 159 26.15 5.99 -8.94
CA ILE A 159 26.57 6.17 -10.34
C ILE A 159 26.81 7.65 -10.63
N GLY A 160 25.89 8.51 -10.18
CA GLY A 160 26.03 9.95 -10.34
C GLY A 160 27.26 10.54 -9.63
N THR A 161 27.62 10.03 -8.45
CA THR A 161 28.88 10.43 -7.80
C THR A 161 30.11 10.12 -8.65
N LEU A 162 30.14 8.91 -9.23
CA LEU A 162 31.26 8.52 -10.10
C LEU A 162 31.31 9.37 -11.36
N VAL A 163 30.16 9.69 -11.97
CA VAL A 163 30.09 10.60 -13.12
C VAL A 163 30.62 11.97 -12.77
N GLY A 164 30.19 12.57 -11.65
CA GLY A 164 30.69 13.89 -11.20
C GLY A 164 32.18 13.88 -10.90
N LEU A 165 32.69 12.83 -10.24
CA LEU A 165 34.13 12.70 -9.98
C LEU A 165 34.97 12.55 -11.25
N VAL A 166 34.50 11.76 -12.24
CA VAL A 166 35.18 11.62 -13.53
C VAL A 166 35.22 12.96 -14.27
N GLN A 167 34.11 13.70 -14.27
CA GLN A 167 34.04 15.03 -14.86
C GLN A 167 35.00 16.01 -14.16
N MET A 168 35.08 15.98 -12.82
CA MET A 168 36.00 16.80 -12.03
C MET A 168 37.45 16.47 -12.38
N LEU A 169 37.83 15.19 -12.44
CA LEU A 169 39.20 14.76 -12.78
C LEU A 169 39.58 15.12 -14.22
N GLY A 170 38.59 15.12 -15.14
CA GLY A 170 38.82 15.53 -16.54
C GLY A 170 39.05 17.03 -16.74
N ASN A 171 38.72 17.86 -15.74
CA ASN A 171 38.80 19.31 -15.81
C ASN A 171 39.65 19.91 -14.67
N LEU A 172 40.66 19.19 -14.19
CA LEU A 172 41.52 19.67 -13.08
C LEU A 172 42.30 20.97 -13.40
N ASP A 173 42.52 21.24 -14.68
CA ASP A 173 43.20 22.45 -15.14
C ASP A 173 42.28 23.68 -15.13
N ASP A 174 40.97 23.51 -14.94
CA ASP A 174 39.97 24.58 -14.86
C ASP A 174 39.30 24.61 -13.46
N PRO A 175 39.76 25.48 -12.56
CA PRO A 175 39.21 25.60 -11.21
C PRO A 175 37.71 25.92 -11.16
N ASP A 176 37.16 26.60 -12.17
CA ASP A 176 35.74 26.97 -12.24
C ASP A 176 34.84 25.77 -12.57
N ALA A 177 35.38 24.73 -13.21
CA ALA A 177 34.66 23.49 -13.54
C ALA A 177 34.62 22.47 -12.38
N ILE A 178 35.53 22.59 -11.40
CA ILE A 178 35.61 21.66 -10.25
C ILE A 178 34.35 21.73 -9.39
N GLY A 179 33.87 22.94 -9.06
CA GLY A 179 32.73 23.18 -8.19
C GLY A 179 31.43 22.52 -8.73
N PRO A 180 31.03 22.81 -9.97
CA PRO A 180 29.86 22.18 -10.58
C PRO A 180 29.92 20.64 -10.63
N SER A 181 31.08 20.08 -11.01
CA SER A 181 31.28 18.62 -11.08
C SER A 181 31.16 17.97 -9.70
N MET A 182 31.67 18.60 -8.67
CA MET A 182 31.55 18.16 -7.29
C MET A 182 30.11 18.25 -6.77
N ALA A 183 29.37 19.29 -7.19
CA ALA A 183 27.94 19.43 -6.88
C ALA A 183 27.13 18.27 -7.45
N VAL A 184 27.33 17.87 -8.71
CA VAL A 184 26.69 16.68 -9.31
C VAL A 184 26.97 15.44 -8.46
N ALA A 185 28.21 15.20 -8.05
CA ALA A 185 28.57 14.05 -7.24
C ALA A 185 27.81 14.01 -5.90
N LEU A 186 27.75 15.13 -5.20
CA LEU A 186 27.09 15.20 -3.87
C LEU A 186 25.57 15.17 -3.97
N LEU A 187 25.00 15.92 -4.92
CA LEU A 187 23.54 16.03 -5.07
C LEU A 187 22.89 14.74 -5.57
N THR A 188 23.56 13.98 -6.43
CA THR A 188 23.05 12.67 -6.86
C THR A 188 22.92 11.70 -5.69
N THR A 189 23.88 11.67 -4.78
CA THR A 189 23.81 10.85 -3.56
C THR A 189 22.66 11.31 -2.66
N LEU A 190 22.54 12.63 -2.44
CA LEU A 190 21.47 13.22 -1.64
C LEU A 190 20.09 12.84 -2.21
N TYR A 191 19.88 13.06 -3.51
CA TYR A 191 18.61 12.74 -4.15
C TYR A 191 18.28 11.25 -4.10
N GLY A 192 19.27 10.38 -4.36
CA GLY A 192 19.10 8.94 -4.29
C GLY A 192 18.68 8.47 -2.90
N ALA A 193 19.34 8.99 -1.85
CA ALA A 193 19.04 8.67 -0.46
C ALA A 193 17.66 9.20 -0.04
N MET A 194 17.29 10.44 -0.42
CA MET A 194 15.98 11.02 -0.12
C MET A 194 14.85 10.25 -0.78
N LEU A 195 14.97 9.97 -2.08
CA LEU A 195 13.94 9.21 -2.81
C LEU A 195 13.74 7.81 -2.23
N ALA A 196 14.83 7.12 -1.91
CA ALA A 196 14.75 5.76 -1.35
C ALA A 196 14.10 5.75 0.03
N ASN A 197 14.60 6.58 0.96
CA ASN A 197 14.26 6.45 2.38
C ASN A 197 13.10 7.35 2.82
N MET A 198 12.83 8.43 2.11
CA MET A 198 11.76 9.37 2.45
C MET A 198 10.51 9.19 1.58
N VAL A 199 10.63 8.53 0.41
CA VAL A 199 9.50 8.34 -0.52
C VAL A 199 9.20 6.86 -0.72
N PHE A 200 10.06 6.14 -1.44
CA PHE A 200 9.73 4.79 -1.92
C PHE A 200 9.59 3.76 -0.79
N SER A 201 10.55 3.70 0.13
CA SER A 201 10.54 2.72 1.22
C SER A 201 9.34 2.90 2.19
N PRO A 202 9.02 4.12 2.69
CA PRO A 202 7.85 4.33 3.52
C PRO A 202 6.54 4.02 2.79
N MET A 203 6.45 4.37 1.51
CA MET A 203 5.26 4.09 0.70
C MET A 203 5.07 2.59 0.44
N ALA A 204 6.15 1.85 0.18
CA ALA A 204 6.10 0.40 0.04
C ALA A 204 5.61 -0.27 1.33
N GLY A 205 6.18 0.09 2.48
CA GLY A 205 5.78 -0.42 3.78
C GLY A 205 4.32 -0.07 4.13
N LYS A 206 3.87 1.14 3.77
CA LYS A 206 2.47 1.54 3.97
C LYS A 206 1.51 0.75 3.10
N LEU A 207 1.82 0.56 1.82
CA LEU A 207 0.99 -0.23 0.90
C LEU A 207 0.91 -1.69 1.35
N GLU A 208 2.01 -2.27 1.80
CA GLU A 208 2.05 -3.64 2.34
C GLU A 208 1.16 -3.78 3.58
N ARG A 209 1.24 -2.82 4.51
CA ARG A 209 0.40 -2.81 5.71
C ARG A 209 -1.08 -2.69 5.37
N ASN A 210 -1.45 -1.76 4.50
CA ASN A 210 -2.83 -1.58 4.05
C ASN A 210 -3.36 -2.85 3.38
N SER A 211 -2.54 -3.53 2.56
CA SER A 211 -2.90 -4.79 1.91
C SER A 211 -3.18 -5.91 2.92
N LYS A 212 -2.38 -6.01 3.99
CA LYS A 212 -2.61 -6.96 5.09
C LYS A 212 -3.91 -6.68 5.85
N GLU A 213 -4.19 -5.41 6.15
CA GLU A 213 -5.42 -4.98 6.83
C GLU A 213 -6.67 -5.26 5.97
N GLU A 214 -6.61 -4.97 4.67
CA GLU A 214 -7.69 -5.26 3.71
C GLU A 214 -7.90 -6.77 3.54
N THR A 215 -6.83 -7.55 3.46
CA THR A 215 -6.90 -9.02 3.41
C THR A 215 -7.56 -9.59 4.65
N LEU A 216 -7.25 -9.07 5.84
CA LEU A 216 -7.89 -9.48 7.09
C LEU A 216 -9.39 -9.20 7.06
N LEU A 217 -9.78 -8.00 6.66
CA LEU A 217 -11.18 -7.60 6.52
C LEU A 217 -11.95 -8.51 5.55
N MET A 218 -11.38 -8.77 4.38
CA MET A 218 -11.99 -9.65 3.38
C MET A 218 -12.09 -11.11 3.87
N ASN A 219 -11.13 -11.60 4.67
CA ASN A 219 -11.22 -12.92 5.28
C ASN A 219 -12.36 -13.00 6.31
N VAL A 220 -12.61 -11.94 7.10
CA VAL A 220 -13.78 -11.85 8.00
C VAL A 220 -15.07 -11.98 7.20
N PHE A 221 -15.21 -11.24 6.11
CA PHE A 221 -16.39 -11.30 5.24
C PHE A 221 -16.54 -12.67 4.56
N THR A 222 -15.44 -13.28 4.13
CA THR A 222 -15.45 -14.61 3.49
C THR A 222 -15.94 -15.69 4.44
N LEU A 223 -15.42 -15.70 5.68
CA LEU A 223 -15.88 -16.62 6.73
C LEU A 223 -17.36 -16.41 7.03
N GLY A 224 -17.79 -15.15 7.13
CA GLY A 224 -19.19 -14.82 7.38
C GLY A 224 -20.12 -15.32 6.29
N ALA A 225 -19.82 -14.97 5.04
CA ALA A 225 -20.65 -15.40 3.90
C ALA A 225 -20.69 -16.93 3.75
N GLY A 226 -19.54 -17.61 3.92
CA GLY A 226 -19.48 -19.08 3.90
C GLY A 226 -20.28 -19.73 5.01
N SER A 227 -20.18 -19.23 6.24
CA SER A 227 -20.92 -19.73 7.40
C SER A 227 -22.42 -19.52 7.26
N ILE A 228 -22.85 -18.36 6.75
CA ILE A 228 -24.26 -18.07 6.45
C ILE A 228 -24.78 -19.04 5.36
N GLY A 229 -24.00 -19.26 4.30
CA GLY A 229 -24.35 -20.19 3.22
C GLY A 229 -24.47 -21.65 3.69
N ARG A 230 -23.70 -22.06 4.71
CA ARG A 230 -23.79 -23.37 5.35
C ARG A 230 -24.85 -23.44 6.47
N GLN A 231 -25.51 -22.31 6.76
CA GLN A 231 -26.48 -22.19 7.87
C GLN A 231 -25.91 -22.62 9.23
N GLU A 232 -24.62 -22.31 9.47
CA GLU A 232 -23.93 -22.65 10.71
C GLU A 232 -24.46 -21.82 11.89
N ASN A 233 -24.16 -22.31 13.12
CA ASN A 233 -24.51 -21.59 14.33
C ASN A 233 -23.69 -20.28 14.46
N PRO A 234 -24.31 -19.08 14.57
CA PRO A 234 -23.61 -17.82 14.73
C PRO A 234 -22.63 -17.77 15.92
N ARG A 235 -22.87 -18.51 17.02
CA ARG A 235 -21.89 -18.65 18.11
C ARG A 235 -20.60 -19.34 17.66
N ARG A 236 -20.68 -20.33 16.75
CA ARG A 236 -19.49 -20.95 16.17
C ARG A 236 -18.74 -19.97 15.25
N LEU A 237 -19.48 -19.17 14.48
CA LEU A 237 -18.90 -18.14 13.64
C LEU A 237 -18.14 -17.11 14.47
N GLU A 238 -18.66 -16.68 15.62
CA GLU A 238 -17.96 -15.75 16.53
C GLU A 238 -16.61 -16.30 16.98
N ILE A 239 -16.52 -17.59 17.33
CA ILE A 239 -15.25 -18.24 17.71
C ILE A 239 -14.27 -18.21 16.54
N LEU A 240 -14.73 -18.50 15.32
CA LEU A 240 -13.88 -18.49 14.12
C LEU A 240 -13.41 -17.08 13.76
N LEU A 241 -14.26 -16.06 13.89
CA LEU A 241 -13.91 -14.67 13.67
C LEU A 241 -12.89 -14.19 14.71
N ASN A 242 -13.09 -14.52 15.99
CA ASN A 242 -12.15 -14.20 17.05
C ASN A 242 -10.78 -14.88 16.92
N ALA A 243 -10.69 -16.01 16.23
CA ALA A 243 -9.42 -16.65 15.88
C ALA A 243 -8.64 -15.87 14.80
N LEU A 244 -9.33 -15.13 13.92
CA LEU A 244 -8.71 -14.25 12.92
C LEU A 244 -8.32 -12.89 13.47
N LEU A 245 -9.10 -12.37 14.43
CA LEU A 245 -8.91 -11.01 14.95
C LEU A 245 -7.72 -10.95 15.92
N PRO A 246 -6.93 -9.85 15.88
CA PRO A 246 -5.93 -9.57 16.90
C PRO A 246 -6.56 -9.58 18.30
N PRO A 247 -5.84 -10.01 19.36
CA PRO A 247 -6.39 -10.11 20.72
C PRO A 247 -7.08 -8.83 21.22
N ALA A 248 -6.54 -7.66 20.87
CA ALA A 248 -7.09 -6.35 21.26
C ALA A 248 -8.39 -5.97 20.50
N LYS A 249 -8.75 -6.71 19.45
CA LYS A 249 -9.93 -6.46 18.59
C LYS A 249 -10.93 -7.60 18.61
N ARG A 250 -10.78 -8.55 19.54
CA ARG A 250 -11.75 -9.62 19.74
C ARG A 250 -13.10 -9.04 20.16
N ILE A 251 -14.14 -9.66 19.65
CA ILE A 251 -15.52 -9.26 19.88
C ILE A 251 -16.23 -10.28 20.78
N GLN A 252 -17.23 -9.82 21.51
CA GLN A 252 -18.16 -10.65 22.26
C GLN A 252 -19.57 -10.19 21.88
N PHE A 253 -20.26 -11.02 21.12
CA PHE A 253 -21.59 -10.73 20.61
C PHE A 253 -22.66 -11.59 21.29
N PHE A 254 -22.32 -12.85 21.58
CA PHE A 254 -23.18 -13.77 22.34
C PHE A 254 -22.60 -13.98 23.74
N ASP A 255 -23.49 -13.87 24.75
CA ASP A 255 -23.19 -14.20 26.14
C ASP A 255 -23.06 -15.71 26.38
#